data_7cf5eccb459c5385954e2b90eba4d83c
#
_entry.id   7cf5eccb459c5385954e2b90eba4d83c
#
_cell.length_a   1.000
_cell.length_b   1.000
_cell.length_c   1.000
_cell.angle_alpha   90.00
_cell.angle_beta   90.00
_cell.angle_gamma   90.00
#
_symmetry.space_group_name_H-M   'P 1'
#
loop_
_entity.id
_entity.type
_entity.pdbx_description
1 polymer ?
#
loop_
_entity_poly.entity_id
_entity_poly.type
_entity_poly.pdbx_seq_one_letter_code
_entity_poly.pdbx_strand_id
1 'polypeptide(L)'
;MRTSHFTIASLVVGSLLGIGCLWQSSPPMRQLRAEESPGSSLKTLYSERTEVLKRMLEEITASYKNATASLEQVHHAHMALLRAELEQGESNQVRIDVLNKIVELEKKHELHARALFEKGAMSNSQANQAKVDRLNAEIALMRAKAG
;
A
#
# COMPACT_ATOMS: atom_id res chain seq x y z
N MET A 1 3.37 12.82 38.38
CA MET A 1 3.36 11.56 39.13
C MET A 1 1.93 11.15 39.38
N ARG A 2 1.41 10.19 38.65
CA ARG A 2 0.18 9.44 38.96
C ARG A 2 0.26 8.11 38.22
N THR A 3 0.64 7.09 38.96
CA THR A 3 0.66 5.69 38.58
C THR A 3 -0.73 5.11 38.78
N SER A 4 -1.35 4.56 37.72
CA SER A 4 -2.58 3.77 37.83
C SER A 4 -2.24 2.31 37.58
N HIS A 5 -2.28 1.53 38.66
CA HIS A 5 -2.23 0.08 38.64
C HIS A 5 -3.59 -0.48 38.18
N PHE A 6 -3.63 -1.30 37.13
CA PHE A 6 -4.76 -2.15 36.82
C PHE A 6 -4.48 -3.58 37.26
N THR A 7 -5.26 -4.01 38.23
CA THR A 7 -5.23 -5.34 38.84
C THR A 7 -6.05 -6.29 37.99
N ILE A 8 -5.44 -7.39 37.56
CA ILE A 8 -6.12 -8.49 36.86
C ILE A 8 -6.66 -9.44 37.91
N ALA A 9 -7.97 -9.60 37.98
CA ALA A 9 -8.65 -10.63 38.78
C ALA A 9 -8.87 -11.87 37.91
N SER A 10 -8.21 -12.94 38.33
CA SER A 10 -8.37 -14.30 37.82
C SER A 10 -9.56 -14.95 38.53
N LEU A 11 -10.46 -15.61 37.80
CA LEU A 11 -11.49 -16.46 38.40
C LEU A 11 -11.57 -17.76 37.61
N VAL A 12 -11.02 -18.78 38.21
CA VAL A 12 -11.16 -20.21 37.88
C VAL A 12 -12.23 -20.79 38.75
N VAL A 13 -13.08 -21.64 38.23
CA VAL A 13 -13.92 -22.71 38.85
C VAL A 13 -14.95 -23.13 37.80
N GLY A 14 -15.22 -24.33 37.45
CA GLY A 14 -14.93 -25.63 37.96
C GLY A 14 -15.79 -26.65 37.21
N SER A 15 -15.35 -27.85 37.27
CA SER A 15 -15.85 -29.15 36.83
C SER A 15 -17.35 -29.37 36.72
N LEU A 16 -17.80 -30.26 35.79
CA LEU A 16 -18.41 -31.57 36.14
C LEU A 16 -18.80 -32.37 34.89
N LEU A 17 -18.31 -33.56 34.86
CA LEU A 17 -18.73 -34.84 34.32
C LEU A 17 -20.13 -34.96 33.68
N GLY A 18 -20.17 -35.49 32.45
CA GLY A 18 -21.35 -36.01 31.79
C GLY A 18 -20.99 -37.06 30.77
N ILE A 19 -21.05 -38.33 31.15
CA ILE A 19 -20.86 -39.52 30.33
C ILE A 19 -22.05 -39.65 29.37
N GLY A 20 -21.81 -39.83 28.09
CA GLY A 20 -22.85 -40.16 27.12
C GLY A 20 -22.23 -40.67 25.81
N CYS A 21 -22.00 -42.00 25.75
CA CYS A 21 -21.72 -42.71 24.51
C CYS A 21 -22.92 -42.65 23.58
N LEU A 22 -22.68 -42.24 22.34
CA LEU A 22 -23.39 -42.74 21.17
C LEU A 22 -22.53 -42.58 19.94
N TRP A 23 -22.11 -43.70 19.45
CA TRP A 23 -21.47 -43.89 18.16
C TRP A 23 -22.39 -43.38 17.05
N GLN A 24 -21.97 -42.36 16.35
CA GLN A 24 -22.39 -42.10 14.99
C GLN A 24 -21.14 -41.88 14.14
N SER A 25 -20.76 -42.91 13.47
CA SER A 25 -19.77 -42.92 12.41
C SER A 25 -20.30 -42.14 11.21
N SER A 26 -20.12 -40.83 11.26
CA SER A 26 -20.23 -40.01 10.06
C SER A 26 -18.90 -40.15 9.31
N PRO A 27 -18.91 -40.51 8.01
CA PRO A 27 -17.67 -40.50 7.22
C PRO A 27 -17.14 -39.06 7.20
N PRO A 28 -15.83 -38.85 7.33
CA PRO A 28 -15.26 -37.53 7.17
C PRO A 28 -15.57 -37.09 5.75
N MET A 29 -16.48 -36.15 5.58
CA MET A 29 -16.54 -35.36 4.38
C MET A 29 -15.20 -34.64 4.29
N ARG A 30 -14.30 -35.25 3.53
CA ARG A 30 -13.08 -34.63 3.05
C ARG A 30 -13.57 -33.49 2.16
N GLN A 31 -13.80 -32.34 2.79
CA GLN A 31 -13.92 -31.13 2.04
C GLN A 31 -12.66 -31.03 1.19
N LEU A 32 -12.83 -31.30 -0.09
CA LEU A 32 -11.87 -30.92 -1.13
C LEU A 32 -11.77 -29.39 -1.02
N ARG A 33 -10.89 -28.96 -0.12
CA ARG A 33 -10.37 -27.60 -0.15
C ARG A 33 -9.67 -27.54 -1.50
N ALA A 34 -10.34 -26.97 -2.48
CA ALA A 34 -9.71 -26.64 -3.74
C ALA A 34 -8.42 -25.92 -3.37
N GLU A 35 -7.28 -26.52 -3.67
CA GLU A 35 -5.97 -25.88 -3.54
C GLU A 35 -6.04 -24.69 -4.50
N GLU A 36 -6.34 -23.51 -3.95
CA GLU A 36 -6.19 -22.27 -4.70
C GLU A 36 -4.76 -22.24 -5.20
N SER A 37 -4.61 -22.23 -6.51
CA SER A 37 -3.31 -22.12 -7.16
C SER A 37 -2.56 -20.91 -6.53
N PRO A 38 -1.28 -21.08 -6.14
CA PRO A 38 -0.50 -20.00 -5.51
C PRO A 38 -0.55 -18.68 -6.30
N GLY A 39 -0.73 -18.76 -7.62
CA GLY A 39 -0.87 -17.59 -8.49
C GLY A 39 -2.20 -16.84 -8.32
N SER A 40 -3.33 -17.54 -8.03
CA SER A 40 -4.60 -16.88 -7.77
C SER A 40 -4.59 -16.13 -6.44
N SER A 41 -3.94 -16.69 -5.42
CA SER A 41 -3.77 -16.04 -4.11
C SER A 41 -2.90 -14.78 -4.22
N LEU A 42 -1.80 -14.83 -4.96
CA LEU A 42 -0.91 -13.67 -5.14
C LEU A 42 -1.60 -12.53 -5.91
N LYS A 43 -2.34 -12.85 -6.98
CA LYS A 43 -3.11 -11.86 -7.75
C LYS A 43 -4.17 -11.19 -6.88
N THR A 44 -4.83 -11.95 -6.02
CA THR A 44 -5.82 -11.42 -5.06
C THR A 44 -5.17 -10.44 -4.09
N LEU A 45 -4.01 -10.79 -3.53
CA LEU A 45 -3.27 -9.90 -2.61
C LEU A 45 -2.81 -8.60 -3.29
N TYR A 46 -2.34 -8.66 -4.52
CA TYR A 46 -1.99 -7.46 -5.28
C TYR A 46 -3.21 -6.57 -5.51
N SER A 47 -4.36 -7.16 -5.90
CA SER A 47 -5.60 -6.41 -6.11
C SER A 47 -6.08 -5.75 -4.82
N GLU A 48 -6.12 -6.47 -3.71
CA GLU A 48 -6.51 -5.94 -2.41
C GLU A 48 -5.59 -4.78 -1.98
N ARG A 49 -4.26 -4.95 -2.11
CA ARG A 49 -3.29 -3.88 -1.82
C ARG A 49 -3.57 -2.62 -2.64
N THR A 50 -3.84 -2.78 -3.93
CA THR A 50 -4.10 -1.64 -4.81
C THR A 50 -5.40 -0.91 -4.44
N GLU A 51 -6.45 -1.63 -4.08
CA GLU A 51 -7.71 -1.04 -3.62
C GLU A 51 -7.55 -0.29 -2.28
N VAL A 52 -6.73 -0.81 -1.36
CA VAL A 52 -6.39 -0.09 -0.12
C VAL A 52 -5.63 1.20 -0.43
N LEU A 53 -4.63 1.15 -1.32
CA LEU A 53 -3.84 2.32 -1.70
C LEU A 53 -4.66 3.39 -2.43
N LYS A 54 -5.65 3.01 -3.25
CA LYS A 54 -6.60 3.95 -3.86
C LYS A 54 -7.40 4.70 -2.80
N ARG A 55 -7.98 3.99 -1.84
CA ARG A 55 -8.73 4.62 -0.73
C ARG A 55 -7.84 5.56 0.09
N MET A 56 -6.62 5.14 0.42
CA MET A 56 -5.67 6.00 1.12
C MET A 56 -5.35 7.29 0.34
N LEU A 57 -5.17 7.19 -0.98
CA LEU A 57 -4.93 8.38 -1.82
C LEU A 57 -6.14 9.32 -1.82
N GLU A 58 -7.36 8.78 -1.90
CA GLU A 58 -8.60 9.56 -1.83
C GLU A 58 -8.72 10.30 -0.48
N GLU A 59 -8.49 9.61 0.64
CA GLU A 59 -8.53 10.18 1.99
C GLU A 59 -7.48 11.28 2.19
N ILE A 60 -6.24 11.03 1.77
CA ILE A 60 -5.16 12.03 1.87
C ILE A 60 -5.43 13.22 0.96
N THR A 61 -5.98 13.00 -0.23
CA THR A 61 -6.35 14.07 -1.15
C THR A 61 -7.50 14.93 -0.58
N ALA A 62 -8.48 14.32 0.07
CA ALA A 62 -9.53 15.04 0.78
C ALA A 62 -8.96 15.84 1.97
N SER A 63 -8.05 15.25 2.73
CA SER A 63 -7.34 15.92 3.83
C SER A 63 -6.51 17.12 3.34
N TYR A 64 -5.85 16.98 2.20
CA TYR A 64 -5.12 18.08 1.57
C TYR A 64 -6.04 19.25 1.18
N LYS A 65 -7.21 18.97 0.59
CA LYS A 65 -8.20 19.99 0.27
C LYS A 65 -8.71 20.74 1.51
N ASN A 66 -8.73 20.06 2.65
CA ASN A 66 -9.12 20.64 3.96
C ASN A 66 -7.92 21.24 4.73
N ALA A 67 -6.75 21.38 4.09
CA ALA A 67 -5.52 21.89 4.68
C ALA A 67 -5.01 21.10 5.92
N THR A 68 -5.40 19.82 6.05
CA THR A 68 -4.97 18.92 7.15
C THR A 68 -3.88 17.94 6.72
N ALA A 69 -3.56 17.85 5.42
CA ALA A 69 -2.43 17.10 4.89
C ALA A 69 -1.57 17.98 3.98
N SER A 70 -0.30 17.61 3.78
CA SER A 70 0.62 18.30 2.88
C SER A 70 0.55 17.75 1.45
N LEU A 71 1.01 18.54 0.48
CA LEU A 71 1.17 18.07 -0.90
C LEU A 71 2.17 16.91 -0.99
N GLU A 72 3.18 16.87 -0.14
CA GLU A 72 4.15 15.79 -0.03
C GLU A 72 3.48 14.46 0.34
N GLN A 73 2.54 14.48 1.29
CA GLN A 73 1.77 13.29 1.66
C GLN A 73 0.90 12.79 0.49
N VAL A 74 0.29 13.70 -0.28
CA VAL A 74 -0.46 13.33 -1.50
C VAL A 74 0.46 12.70 -2.54
N HIS A 75 1.66 13.29 -2.77
CA HIS A 75 2.65 12.75 -3.68
C HIS A 75 3.08 11.34 -3.28
N HIS A 76 3.42 11.12 -2.01
CA HIS A 76 3.83 9.80 -1.50
C HIS A 76 2.73 8.74 -1.66
N ALA A 77 1.47 9.08 -1.33
CA ALA A 77 0.34 8.16 -1.50
C ALA A 77 0.10 7.80 -2.97
N HIS A 78 0.21 8.79 -3.87
CA HIS A 78 0.05 8.57 -5.31
C HIS A 78 1.19 7.70 -5.87
N MET A 79 2.43 7.95 -5.46
CA MET A 79 3.58 7.11 -5.83
C MET A 79 3.45 5.67 -5.33
N ALA A 80 2.94 5.47 -4.11
CA ALA A 80 2.70 4.13 -3.57
C ALA A 80 1.68 3.36 -4.43
N LEU A 81 0.60 4.01 -4.84
CA LEU A 81 -0.40 3.42 -5.74
C LEU A 81 0.20 3.07 -7.11
N LEU A 82 0.89 4.02 -7.75
CA LEU A 82 1.49 3.78 -9.07
C LEU A 82 2.54 2.66 -9.06
N ARG A 83 3.32 2.54 -7.98
CA ARG A 83 4.26 1.42 -7.81
C ARG A 83 3.54 0.09 -7.68
N ALA A 84 2.42 0.04 -6.93
CA ALA A 84 1.61 -1.17 -6.84
C ALA A 84 0.98 -1.55 -8.19
N GLU A 85 0.50 -0.58 -8.97
CA GLU A 85 0.00 -0.80 -10.34
C GLU A 85 1.12 -1.30 -11.28
N LEU A 86 2.35 -0.79 -11.14
CA LEU A 86 3.50 -1.22 -11.93
C LEU A 86 3.88 -2.68 -11.66
N GLU A 87 3.81 -3.11 -10.40
CA GLU A 87 4.07 -4.51 -10.01
C GLU A 87 2.99 -5.47 -10.53
N GLN A 88 1.74 -5.00 -10.67
CA GLN A 88 0.63 -5.78 -11.26
C GLN A 88 0.68 -5.83 -12.79
N GLY A 89 1.42 -4.95 -13.44
CA GLY A 89 1.43 -4.81 -14.89
C GLY A 89 1.75 -6.11 -15.62
N GLU A 90 0.70 -6.74 -16.19
CA GLU A 90 0.79 -8.04 -16.87
C GLU A 90 1.44 -7.92 -18.27
N SER A 91 1.46 -6.73 -18.86
CA SER A 91 2.04 -6.49 -20.18
C SER A 91 3.02 -5.32 -20.16
N ASN A 92 3.96 -5.32 -21.12
CA ASN A 92 4.91 -4.22 -21.28
C ASN A 92 4.19 -2.88 -21.54
N GLN A 93 3.09 -2.89 -22.31
CA GLN A 93 2.32 -1.67 -22.60
C GLN A 93 1.71 -1.08 -21.31
N VAL A 94 1.08 -1.90 -20.45
CA VAL A 94 0.55 -1.45 -19.16
C VAL A 94 1.65 -0.85 -18.28
N ARG A 95 2.83 -1.47 -18.25
CA ARG A 95 3.99 -0.97 -17.52
C ARG A 95 4.46 0.39 -18.04
N ILE A 96 4.51 0.56 -19.37
CA ILE A 96 4.86 1.84 -20.01
C ILE A 96 3.83 2.92 -19.64
N ASP A 97 2.55 2.61 -19.64
CA ASP A 97 1.48 3.57 -19.30
C ASP A 97 1.58 4.03 -17.85
N VAL A 98 1.85 3.10 -16.91
CA VAL A 98 2.08 3.45 -15.50
C VAL A 98 3.36 4.26 -15.32
N LEU A 99 4.46 3.90 -15.99
CA LEU A 99 5.71 4.65 -15.94
C LEU A 99 5.57 6.08 -16.52
N ASN A 100 4.75 6.28 -17.55
CA ASN A 100 4.40 7.62 -18.01
C ASN A 100 3.70 8.45 -16.93
N LYS A 101 2.75 7.85 -16.18
CA LYS A 101 2.08 8.54 -15.05
C LYS A 101 3.08 8.90 -13.94
N ILE A 102 4.02 8.00 -13.64
CA ILE A 102 5.08 8.25 -12.64
C ILE A 102 5.95 9.43 -13.08
N VAL A 103 6.42 9.45 -14.34
CA VAL A 103 7.22 10.57 -14.87
C VAL A 103 6.49 11.90 -14.76
N GLU A 104 5.20 11.94 -15.11
CA GLU A 104 4.41 13.17 -15.02
C GLU A 104 4.18 13.63 -13.54
N LEU A 105 4.04 12.68 -12.61
CA LEU A 105 3.93 12.98 -11.19
C LEU A 105 5.25 13.55 -10.65
N GLU A 106 6.38 12.93 -10.98
CA GLU A 106 7.70 13.37 -10.55
C GLU A 106 8.10 14.74 -11.16
N LYS A 107 7.71 15.02 -12.40
CA LYS A 107 7.89 16.38 -12.99
C LYS A 107 7.16 17.45 -12.18
N LYS A 108 5.91 17.18 -11.78
CA LYS A 108 5.15 18.13 -10.94
C LYS A 108 5.79 18.31 -9.57
N HIS A 109 6.30 17.22 -8.99
CA HIS A 109 7.00 17.25 -7.71
C HIS A 109 8.31 18.07 -7.79
N GLU A 110 9.15 17.85 -8.84
CA GLU A 110 10.36 18.65 -9.05
C GLU A 110 10.03 20.13 -9.20
N LEU A 111 9.03 20.50 -10.00
CA LEU A 111 8.62 21.91 -10.15
C LEU A 111 8.20 22.54 -8.83
N HIS A 112 7.43 21.81 -8.01
CA HIS A 112 7.03 22.28 -6.68
C HIS A 112 8.23 22.43 -5.74
N ALA A 113 9.09 21.42 -5.67
CA ALA A 113 10.31 21.45 -4.86
C ALA A 113 11.23 22.63 -5.24
N ARG A 114 11.38 22.89 -6.53
CA ARG A 114 12.16 24.03 -7.03
C ARG A 114 11.56 25.37 -6.62
N ALA A 115 10.23 25.52 -6.74
CA ALA A 115 9.54 26.73 -6.31
C ALA A 115 9.66 26.98 -4.80
N LEU A 116 9.67 25.92 -3.97
CA LEU A 116 9.91 26.02 -2.54
C LEU A 116 11.36 26.40 -2.22
N PHE A 117 12.32 25.85 -2.95
CA PHE A 117 13.73 26.21 -2.81
C PHE A 117 13.98 27.69 -3.15
N GLU A 118 13.42 28.19 -4.26
CA GLU A 118 13.54 29.60 -4.67
C GLU A 118 12.94 30.58 -3.62
N LYS A 119 11.94 30.10 -2.84
CA LYS A 119 11.35 30.85 -1.71
C LYS A 119 12.10 30.65 -0.38
N GLY A 120 13.17 29.87 -0.36
CA GLY A 120 13.91 29.54 0.87
C GLY A 120 13.16 28.60 1.83
N ALA A 121 12.06 27.97 1.38
CA ALA A 121 11.23 27.06 2.17
C ALA A 121 11.68 25.57 2.07
N MET A 122 12.67 25.29 1.23
CA MET A 122 13.24 23.95 1.03
C MET A 122 14.75 24.04 0.85
N SER A 123 15.48 23.00 1.27
CA SER A 123 16.94 22.95 1.07
C SER A 123 17.29 22.59 -0.39
N ASN A 124 18.48 23.00 -0.85
CA ASN A 124 18.99 22.63 -2.16
C ASN A 124 19.10 21.10 -2.33
N SER A 125 19.46 20.38 -1.27
CA SER A 125 19.54 18.91 -1.28
C SER A 125 18.19 18.27 -1.59
N GLN A 126 17.10 18.75 -0.97
CA GLN A 126 15.75 18.24 -1.21
C GLN A 126 15.26 18.55 -2.63
N ALA A 127 15.52 19.77 -3.14
CA ALA A 127 15.17 20.11 -4.51
C ALA A 127 15.96 19.28 -5.55
N ASN A 128 17.24 19.01 -5.28
CA ASN A 128 18.04 18.11 -6.11
C ASN A 128 17.57 16.65 -6.04
N GLN A 129 17.09 16.17 -4.87
CA GLN A 129 16.51 14.85 -4.75
C GLN A 129 15.27 14.69 -5.65
N ALA A 130 14.35 15.65 -5.64
CA ALA A 130 13.18 15.63 -6.53
C ALA A 130 13.58 15.57 -8.02
N LYS A 131 14.66 16.26 -8.42
CA LYS A 131 15.22 16.14 -9.77
C LYS A 131 15.77 14.74 -10.07
N VAL A 132 16.46 14.13 -9.11
CA VAL A 132 17.00 12.75 -9.24
C VAL A 132 15.86 11.76 -9.40
N ASP A 133 14.78 11.91 -8.62
CA ASP A 133 13.60 11.03 -8.66
C ASP A 133 12.93 11.08 -10.03
N ARG A 134 12.74 12.28 -10.60
CA ARG A 134 12.25 12.43 -11.97
C ARG A 134 13.16 11.76 -13.00
N LEU A 135 14.48 11.98 -12.93
CA LEU A 135 15.43 11.36 -13.86
C LEU A 135 15.39 9.83 -13.77
N ASN A 136 15.27 9.27 -12.56
CA ASN A 136 15.12 7.83 -12.36
C ASN A 136 13.85 7.29 -13.02
N ALA A 137 12.74 8.02 -12.91
CA ALA A 137 11.48 7.65 -13.55
C ALA A 137 11.60 7.68 -15.09
N GLU A 138 12.23 8.71 -15.66
CA GLU A 138 12.48 8.81 -17.10
C GLU A 138 13.37 7.66 -17.61
N ILE A 139 14.45 7.33 -16.89
CA ILE A 139 15.32 6.19 -17.20
C ILE A 139 14.53 4.87 -17.19
N ALA A 140 13.68 4.66 -16.19
CA ALA A 140 12.86 3.46 -16.11
C ALA A 140 11.89 3.36 -17.30
N LEU A 141 11.24 4.46 -17.68
CA LEU A 141 10.36 4.54 -18.84
C LEU A 141 11.12 4.24 -20.16
N MET A 142 12.28 4.82 -20.33
CA MET A 142 13.10 4.58 -21.52
C MET A 142 13.52 3.11 -21.65
N ARG A 143 13.90 2.48 -20.53
CA ARG A 143 14.23 1.05 -20.49
C ARG A 143 13.03 0.17 -20.85
N ALA A 144 11.84 0.48 -20.33
CA ALA A 144 10.63 -0.26 -20.67
C ALA A 144 10.20 -0.12 -22.13
N LYS A 145 10.52 1.01 -22.78
CA LYS A 145 10.25 1.23 -24.21
C LYS A 145 11.28 0.54 -25.13
N ALA A 146 12.47 0.24 -24.62
CA ALA A 146 13.54 -0.38 -25.41
C ALA A 146 13.53 -1.92 -25.39
N GLY A 147 12.85 -2.54 -24.45
CA GLY A 147 12.69 -4.00 -24.31
C GLY A 147 11.34 -4.48 -24.73
#